data_6c441600d737efbd7e9b49ec459435d3
#
_entry.id   6c441600d737efbd7e9b49ec459435d3
#
_cell.length_a   1.000
_cell.length_b   1.000
_cell.length_c   1.000
_cell.angle_alpha   90.00
_cell.angle_beta   90.00
_cell.angle_gamma   90.00
#
_symmetry.space_group_name_H-M   'P 1'
#
loop_
_entity.id
_entity.type
_entity.pdbx_description
1 polymer ?
#
loop_
_entity_poly.entity_id
_entity_poly.type
_entity_poly.pdbx_seq_one_letter_code
_entity_poly.pdbx_strand_id
1 'polypeptide(L)'
;MKKKHIIEAGVRLIKKKSKFIKEGKNKVLYSAVVLDDDARDHLLMLVKNYVDIPLHWNKMGEHMTIVFKESLPPLLKDDLGKRVSLLVKKVGVSEDAIAVEVEGYPTTKDIPHITIAIPPDGKPVNSNYITDWRPIDEDIILKGKVSEITS
;
A
#
# COMPACT_ATOMS: atom_id res chain seq x y z
N MET A 1 7.10 -7.85 -9.36
CA MET A 1 6.93 -8.25 -9.38
C MET A 1 6.84 -8.28 -9.32
N LYS A 2 6.39 -7.82 -9.50
CA LYS A 2 6.08 -8.04 -9.50
C LYS A 2 5.73 -7.64 -9.63
N LYS A 3 5.37 -7.27 -9.96
CA LYS A 3 4.92 -7.25 -10.01
C LYS A 3 4.60 -6.91 -10.30
N LYS A 4 4.25 -6.61 -10.53
CA LYS A 4 3.85 -6.72 -10.75
C LYS A 4 3.41 -6.51 -10.99
N HIS A 5 3.02 -6.22 -10.76
CA HIS A 5 2.51 -6.51 -10.90
C HIS A 5 2.08 -6.11 -11.06
N ILE A 6 1.64 -5.85 -11.60
CA ILE A 6 1.15 -6.01 -11.82
C ILE A 6 0.82 -5.63 -12.12
N ILE A 7 0.56 -5.52 -12.27
CA ILE A 7 0.18 -5.71 -12.59
C ILE A 7 -0.07 -5.26 -13.00
N GLU A 8 -0.43 -5.09 -13.32
CA GLU A 8 -0.75 -5.19 -13.81
C GLU A 8 -1.11 -5.04 -14.14
N ALA A 9 -1.51 -4.62 -14.43
CA ALA A 9 -1.82 -4.92 -14.76
C ALA A 9 -2.16 -4.89 -14.91
N GLY A 10 -2.39 -4.62 -14.87
CA GLY A 10 -2.72 -5.08 -15.16
C GLY A 10 -2.84 -5.31 -15.13
N VAL A 11 -3.02 -5.02 -15.52
CA VAL A 11 -3.04 -5.81 -15.59
C VAL A 11 -2.92 -6.19 -15.51
N ARG A 12 -2.85 -6.11 -15.67
CA ARG A 12 -2.64 -6.96 -15.48
C ARG A 12 -2.52 -7.43 -15.50
N LEU A 13 -2.74 -6.92 -15.83
CA LEU A 13 -2.56 -7.79 -15.69
C LEU A 13 -2.44 -8.16 -15.74
N ILE A 14 -2.57 -8.11 -16.01
CA ILE A 14 -2.43 -8.92 -16.00
C ILE A 14 -2.29 -9.35 -16.13
N LYS A 15 -2.32 -9.49 -16.49
CA LYS A 15 -2.08 -10.36 -16.48
C LYS A 15 -1.94 -10.98 -16.59
N LYS A 16 -2.17 -11.00 -17.06
CA LYS A 16 -2.02 -11.99 -17.07
C LYS A 16 -2.19 -12.69 -17.15
N LYS A 17 -2.53 -12.95 -17.50
CA LYS A 17 -2.69 -14.04 -17.51
C LYS A 17 -3.05 -14.76 -17.58
N SER A 18 -3.41 -14.91 -17.84
CA SER A 18 -3.82 -15.93 -17.91
C SER A 18 -4.19 -16.73 -17.92
N LYS A 19 -4.60 -17.19 -18.17
CA LYS A 19 -4.95 -18.09 -18.12
C LYS A 19 -5.47 -18.85 -17.98
N PHE A 20 -5.86 -19.08 -17.99
CA PHE A 20 -6.34 -19.83 -17.67
C PHE A 20 -6.86 -20.43 -17.10
N ILE A 21 -7.30 -20.81 -17.16
CA ILE A 21 -7.79 -21.17 -16.55
C ILE A 21 -8.19 -21.87 -15.83
N LYS A 22 -8.33 -22.21 -15.61
CA LYS A 22 -8.56 -22.51 -14.81
C LYS A 22 -9.00 -22.61 -13.91
N GLU A 23 -9.15 -22.93 -13.64
CA GLU A 23 -9.36 -22.59 -12.81
C GLU A 23 -9.05 -21.99 -12.10
N GLY A 24 -8.53 -22.29 -12.17
CA GLY A 24 -7.81 -21.45 -11.28
C GLY A 24 -8.18 -20.23 -10.98
N LYS A 25 -8.45 -19.89 -11.07
CA LYS A 25 -8.75 -18.68 -10.78
C LYS A 25 -7.92 -18.08 -9.83
N ASN A 26 -7.46 -16.91 -10.09
CA ASN A 26 -6.69 -16.13 -9.15
C ASN A 26 -7.58 -15.70 -7.99
N LYS A 27 -7.07 -15.89 -6.80
CA LYS A 27 -7.73 -15.36 -5.63
C LYS A 27 -7.31 -13.91 -5.42
N VAL A 28 -8.23 -13.07 -4.96
CA VAL A 28 -7.89 -11.74 -4.50
C VAL A 28 -7.22 -11.86 -3.13
N LEU A 29 -5.99 -11.38 -3.03
CA LEU A 29 -5.24 -11.35 -1.77
C LEU A 29 -5.64 -10.16 -0.92
N TYR A 30 -5.85 -9.00 -1.56
CA TYR A 30 -6.37 -7.80 -0.91
C TYR A 30 -6.70 -6.76 -1.99
N SER A 31 -7.48 -5.75 -1.59
CA SER A 31 -7.69 -4.57 -2.40
C SER A 31 -6.92 -3.40 -1.80
N ALA A 32 -6.40 -2.51 -2.64
CA ALA A 32 -5.48 -1.47 -2.20
C ALA A 32 -5.42 -0.29 -3.17
N VAL A 33 -4.97 0.86 -2.65
CA VAL A 33 -4.47 1.94 -3.51
C VAL A 33 -2.97 1.66 -3.67
N VAL A 34 -2.55 1.34 -4.89
CA VAL A 34 -1.15 1.06 -5.20
C VAL A 34 -0.50 2.34 -5.72
N LEU A 35 0.58 2.77 -5.08
CA LEU A 35 1.27 4.00 -5.46
C LEU A 35 2.00 3.84 -6.78
N ASP A 36 2.05 4.94 -7.54
CA ASP A 36 2.94 5.03 -8.71
C ASP A 36 4.39 4.91 -8.23
N ASP A 37 5.29 4.41 -9.09
CA ASP A 37 6.68 4.19 -8.72
C ASP A 37 7.38 5.47 -8.25
N ASP A 38 7.14 6.59 -8.94
CA ASP A 38 7.73 7.86 -8.54
C ASP A 38 7.16 8.37 -7.21
N ALA A 39 5.88 8.12 -6.94
CA ALA A 39 5.29 8.47 -5.64
C ALA A 39 5.91 7.66 -4.53
N ARG A 40 6.12 6.37 -4.76
CA ARG A 40 6.79 5.49 -3.80
C ARG A 40 8.21 5.97 -3.50
N ASP A 41 8.98 6.27 -4.54
CA ASP A 41 10.36 6.73 -4.37
C ASP A 41 10.41 8.03 -3.58
N HIS A 42 9.52 8.97 -3.91
CA HIS A 42 9.42 10.24 -3.19
C HIS A 42 9.06 10.02 -1.72
N LEU A 43 8.10 9.13 -1.45
CA LEU A 43 7.67 8.82 -0.10
C LEU A 43 8.82 8.25 0.73
N LEU A 44 9.57 7.30 0.18
CA LEU A 44 10.70 6.69 0.90
C LEU A 44 11.80 7.70 1.21
N MET A 45 12.10 8.61 0.28
CA MET A 45 13.06 9.67 0.53
C MET A 45 12.59 10.63 1.61
N LEU A 46 11.32 10.96 1.58
CA LEU A 46 10.75 11.94 2.49
C LEU A 46 10.69 11.46 3.92
N VAL A 47 10.30 10.19 4.13
CA VAL A 47 10.21 9.61 5.47
C VAL A 47 11.54 9.68 6.21
N LYS A 48 12.66 9.60 5.47
CA LYS A 48 13.99 9.71 6.07
C LYS A 48 14.25 11.04 6.77
N ASN A 49 13.50 12.09 6.41
CA ASN A 49 13.62 13.38 7.07
C ASN A 49 12.94 13.40 8.44
N TYR A 50 12.12 12.42 8.75
CA TYR A 50 11.34 12.37 9.99
C TYR A 50 11.75 11.23 10.89
N VAL A 51 12.24 10.11 10.34
CA VAL A 51 12.65 8.95 11.12
C VAL A 51 13.85 8.28 10.46
N ASP A 52 14.68 7.63 11.28
CA ASP A 52 15.78 6.80 10.79
C ASP A 52 15.24 5.41 10.48
N ILE A 53 15.34 5.01 9.22
CA ILE A 53 14.97 3.64 8.82
C ILE A 53 16.21 2.77 8.99
N PRO A 54 16.17 1.75 9.87
CA PRO A 54 17.33 0.86 10.02
C PRO A 54 17.73 0.23 8.69
N LEU A 55 19.02 0.19 8.41
CA LEU A 55 19.55 -0.25 7.12
C LEU A 55 19.13 -1.66 6.73
N HIS A 56 19.00 -2.54 7.73
CA HIS A 56 18.67 -3.94 7.49
C HIS A 56 17.17 -4.21 7.39
N TRP A 57 16.32 -3.19 7.61
CA TRP A 57 14.87 -3.35 7.47
C TRP A 57 14.47 -3.38 6.00
N ASN A 58 13.45 -4.16 5.70
CA ASN A 58 12.87 -4.23 4.36
C ASN A 58 12.02 -3.00 4.10
N LYS A 59 12.34 -2.27 3.04
CA LYS A 59 11.61 -1.06 2.66
C LYS A 59 10.49 -1.40 1.70
N MET A 60 9.32 -0.83 1.94
CA MET A 60 8.10 -1.11 1.18
C MET A 60 7.54 0.17 0.55
N GLY A 61 6.55 0.80 1.17
CA GLY A 61 5.99 2.07 0.65
C GLY A 61 5.15 1.90 -0.60
N GLU A 62 4.50 0.75 -0.78
CA GLU A 62 3.88 0.39 -2.06
C GLU A 62 2.39 0.68 -2.13
N HIS A 63 1.66 0.55 -1.02
CA HIS A 63 0.21 0.66 -1.09
C HIS A 63 -0.44 0.96 0.25
N MET A 64 -1.67 1.50 0.17
CA MET A 64 -2.58 1.58 1.30
C MET A 64 -3.62 0.47 1.12
N THR A 65 -3.72 -0.45 2.07
CA THR A 65 -4.71 -1.53 2.01
C THR A 65 -6.12 -0.97 2.19
N ILE A 66 -7.04 -1.32 1.30
CA ILE A 66 -8.46 -1.00 1.43
C ILE A 66 -9.15 -2.08 2.24
N VAL A 67 -9.09 -3.33 1.78
CA VAL A 67 -9.62 -4.50 2.50
C VAL A 67 -8.64 -5.65 2.34
N PHE A 68 -8.28 -6.28 3.46
CA PHE A 68 -7.38 -7.44 3.45
C PHE A 68 -8.15 -8.72 3.15
N LYS A 69 -7.60 -9.55 2.26
CA LYS A 69 -8.16 -10.85 1.83
C LYS A 69 -9.49 -10.77 1.09
N GLU A 70 -9.87 -9.59 0.62
CA GLU A 70 -11.14 -9.43 -0.08
C GLU A 70 -11.01 -8.47 -1.27
N SER A 71 -11.95 -8.62 -2.18
CA SER A 71 -12.14 -7.67 -3.29
C SER A 71 -12.65 -6.34 -2.75
N LEU A 72 -12.72 -5.34 -3.63
CA LEU A 72 -13.34 -4.07 -3.28
C LEU A 72 -14.77 -4.29 -2.77
N PRO A 73 -15.17 -3.57 -1.71
CA PRO A 73 -16.56 -3.59 -1.27
C PRO A 73 -17.50 -3.16 -2.38
N PRO A 74 -18.77 -3.62 -2.37
CA PRO A 74 -19.72 -3.28 -3.44
C PRO A 74 -19.82 -1.80 -3.76
N LEU A 75 -19.77 -0.92 -2.75
CA LEU A 75 -19.86 0.53 -2.96
C LEU A 75 -18.65 1.11 -3.71
N LEU A 76 -17.53 0.38 -3.74
CA LEU A 76 -16.29 0.84 -4.36
C LEU A 76 -15.94 0.08 -5.64
N LYS A 77 -16.79 -0.84 -6.08
CA LYS A 77 -16.50 -1.70 -7.24
C LYS A 77 -16.18 -0.91 -8.50
N ASP A 78 -16.90 0.18 -8.74
CA ASP A 78 -16.72 0.99 -9.95
C ASP A 78 -15.41 1.78 -9.93
N ASP A 79 -14.75 1.84 -8.78
CA ASP A 79 -13.49 2.57 -8.63
C ASP A 79 -12.28 1.74 -9.06
N LEU A 80 -12.44 0.46 -9.38
CA LEU A 80 -11.32 -0.37 -9.82
C LEU A 80 -10.61 0.28 -11.01
N GLY A 81 -9.32 0.53 -10.89
CA GLY A 81 -8.52 1.22 -11.90
C GLY A 81 -8.53 2.73 -11.80
N LYS A 82 -9.32 3.31 -10.90
CA LYS A 82 -9.41 4.77 -10.74
C LYS A 82 -8.12 5.31 -10.13
N ARG A 83 -7.69 6.46 -10.68
CA ARG A 83 -6.54 7.19 -10.13
C ARG A 83 -7.00 8.04 -8.96
N VAL A 84 -6.28 7.97 -7.85
CA VAL A 84 -6.60 8.72 -6.65
C VAL A 84 -5.35 9.36 -6.07
N SER A 85 -5.54 10.32 -5.18
CA SER A 85 -4.45 11.01 -4.47
C SER A 85 -4.61 10.78 -2.98
N LEU A 86 -3.50 10.47 -2.32
CA LEU A 86 -3.45 10.28 -0.87
C LEU A 86 -2.61 11.39 -0.26
N LEU A 87 -3.11 12.02 0.80
CA LEU A 87 -2.38 13.03 1.55
C LEU A 87 -1.73 12.38 2.76
N VAL A 88 -0.42 12.55 2.91
CA VAL A 88 0.32 12.03 4.06
C VAL A 88 0.10 12.93 5.26
N LYS A 89 -0.32 12.34 6.39
CA LYS A 89 -0.66 13.09 7.60
C LYS A 89 0.36 12.96 8.71
N LYS A 90 0.84 11.74 8.94
CA LYS A 90 1.73 11.43 10.07
C LYS A 90 2.68 10.31 9.72
N VAL A 91 3.81 10.27 10.43
CA VAL A 91 4.72 9.12 10.41
C VAL A 91 4.53 8.36 11.71
N GLY A 92 4.37 7.06 11.61
CA GLY A 92 4.24 6.18 12.77
C GLY A 92 5.47 5.30 12.92
N VAL A 93 5.89 5.10 14.16
CA VAL A 93 7.10 4.33 14.48
C VAL A 93 6.83 3.38 15.62
N SER A 94 7.31 2.15 15.49
CA SER A 94 7.35 1.19 16.58
C SER A 94 8.63 0.35 16.45
N GLU A 95 8.83 -0.58 17.35
CA GLU A 95 9.96 -1.51 17.24
C GLU A 95 9.83 -2.44 16.06
N ASP A 96 8.62 -2.63 15.53
CA ASP A 96 8.29 -3.64 14.52
C ASP A 96 7.86 -3.08 13.19
N ALA A 97 7.69 -1.76 13.07
CA ALA A 97 7.21 -1.16 11.82
C ALA A 97 7.41 0.35 11.78
N ILE A 98 7.55 0.86 10.56
CA ILE A 98 7.45 2.28 10.25
C ILE A 98 6.38 2.40 9.19
N ALA A 99 5.45 3.35 9.36
CA ALA A 99 4.36 3.56 8.42
C ALA A 99 4.01 5.04 8.35
N VAL A 100 3.26 5.43 7.32
CA VAL A 100 2.68 6.77 7.25
C VAL A 100 1.16 6.66 7.29
N GLU A 101 0.53 7.54 8.04
CA GLU A 101 -0.92 7.69 8.01
C GLU A 101 -1.28 8.56 6.80
N VAL A 102 -2.30 8.15 6.06
CA VAL A 102 -2.75 8.87 4.86
C VAL A 102 -4.25 9.06 4.89
N GLU A 103 -4.73 9.99 4.09
CA GLU A 103 -6.17 10.16 3.86
C GLU A 103 -6.41 10.41 2.38
N GLY A 104 -7.62 10.15 1.91
CA GLY A 104 -8.00 10.39 0.51
C GLY A 104 -8.74 9.24 -0.13
N TYR A 105 -8.80 8.09 0.52
CA TYR A 105 -9.59 6.96 0.03
C TYR A 105 -10.04 6.07 1.21
N PRO A 106 -11.27 5.50 1.14
CA PRO A 106 -11.78 4.66 2.23
C PRO A 106 -10.97 3.39 2.46
N THR A 107 -10.94 2.94 3.70
CA THR A 107 -10.30 1.70 4.10
C THR A 107 -11.05 1.10 5.30
N THR A 108 -10.94 -0.21 5.49
CA THR A 108 -11.49 -0.89 6.68
C THR A 108 -10.54 -0.80 7.87
N LYS A 109 -9.31 -0.28 7.66
CA LYS A 109 -8.36 -0.12 8.76
C LYS A 109 -8.75 1.06 9.65
N ASP A 110 -8.47 0.96 10.95
CA ASP A 110 -8.73 2.04 11.89
C ASP A 110 -7.96 3.29 11.52
N ILE A 111 -6.68 3.13 11.17
CA ILE A 111 -5.83 4.21 10.71
C ILE A 111 -5.40 3.87 9.28
N PRO A 112 -5.87 4.64 8.28
CA PRO A 112 -5.41 4.43 6.90
C PRO A 112 -3.90 4.66 6.82
N HIS A 113 -3.16 3.68 6.30
CA HIS A 113 -1.70 3.80 6.32
C HIS A 113 -1.02 3.05 5.18
N ILE A 114 0.24 3.44 4.93
CA ILE A 114 1.14 2.75 4.02
C ILE A 114 2.32 2.27 4.85
N THR A 115 2.58 0.97 4.86
CA THR A 115 3.75 0.41 5.55
C THR A 115 5.01 0.83 4.81
N ILE A 116 5.96 1.43 5.51
CA ILE A 116 7.21 1.94 4.94
C ILE A 116 8.34 0.93 5.08
N ALA A 117 8.51 0.37 6.27
CA ALA A 117 9.60 -0.57 6.53
C ALA A 117 9.28 -1.48 7.71
N ILE A 118 9.82 -2.68 7.65
CA ILE A 118 9.67 -3.72 8.70
C ILE A 118 11.00 -4.43 8.89
N PRO A 119 11.26 -5.00 10.08
CA PRO A 119 12.44 -5.84 10.29
C PRO A 119 12.45 -7.04 9.35
N PRO A 120 13.61 -7.68 9.13
CA PRO A 120 13.73 -8.80 8.19
C PRO A 120 12.75 -9.95 8.45
N ASP A 121 12.43 -10.20 9.72
CA ASP A 121 11.49 -11.25 10.12
C ASP A 121 10.11 -10.69 10.48
N GLY A 122 9.87 -9.41 10.21
CA GLY A 122 8.62 -8.75 10.52
C GLY A 122 7.56 -8.97 9.44
N LYS A 123 6.37 -8.43 9.71
CA LYS A 123 5.22 -8.52 8.79
C LYS A 123 4.57 -7.14 8.64
N PRO A 124 4.05 -6.81 7.46
CA PRO A 124 3.36 -5.52 7.25
C PRO A 124 2.21 -5.27 8.23
N VAL A 125 1.55 -6.32 8.70
CA VAL A 125 0.45 -6.21 9.67
C VAL A 125 0.90 -5.53 10.97
N ASN A 126 2.19 -5.52 11.27
CA ASN A 126 2.73 -4.85 12.46
C ASN A 126 2.38 -3.36 12.48
N SER A 127 2.16 -2.75 11.31
CA SER A 127 1.75 -1.35 11.22
C SER A 127 0.41 -1.07 11.91
N ASN A 128 -0.47 -2.07 12.04
CA ASN A 128 -1.76 -1.92 12.70
C ASN A 128 -1.62 -1.63 14.20
N TYR A 129 -0.46 -1.89 14.77
CA TYR A 129 -0.22 -1.78 16.22
C TYR A 129 0.65 -0.59 16.59
N ILE A 130 0.97 0.28 15.63
CA ILE A 130 1.74 1.49 15.91
C ILE A 130 0.85 2.43 16.74
N THR A 131 1.44 3.02 17.79
CA THR A 131 0.77 4.00 18.64
C THR A 131 1.48 5.35 18.66
N ASP A 132 2.76 5.39 18.27
CA ASP A 132 3.54 6.63 18.23
C ASP A 132 3.43 7.23 16.83
N TRP A 133 2.46 8.13 16.64
CA TRP A 133 2.22 8.82 15.38
C TRP A 133 2.61 10.29 15.52
N ARG A 134 3.48 10.76 14.62
CA ARG A 134 4.05 12.12 14.65
C ARG A 134 3.59 12.90 13.42
N PRO A 135 3.07 14.13 13.60
CA PRO A 135 2.59 14.92 12.46
C PRO A 135 3.72 15.27 11.49
N ILE A 136 3.35 15.41 10.23
CA ILE A 136 4.23 15.87 9.16
C ILE A 136 3.83 17.31 8.84
N ASP A 137 4.83 18.21 8.74
CA ASP A 137 4.61 19.64 8.54
C ASP A 137 4.40 20.04 7.08
N GLU A 138 4.55 19.09 6.16
CA GLU A 138 4.50 19.36 4.73
C GLU A 138 3.24 18.78 4.11
N ASP A 139 2.77 19.38 3.01
CA ASP A 139 1.69 18.82 2.23
C ASP A 139 2.27 17.86 1.19
N ILE A 140 2.13 16.56 1.45
CA ILE A 140 2.66 15.52 0.59
C ILE A 140 1.52 14.75 -0.02
N ILE A 141 1.42 14.82 -1.35
CA ILE A 141 0.38 14.13 -2.12
C ILE A 141 1.02 12.98 -2.87
N LEU A 142 0.44 11.79 -2.70
CA LEU A 142 0.90 10.57 -3.36
C LEU A 142 -0.16 10.11 -4.34
N LYS A 143 0.25 9.90 -5.60
CA LYS A 143 -0.65 9.39 -6.63
C LYS A 143 -0.61 7.89 -6.68
N GLY A 144 -1.79 7.29 -6.86
CA GLY A 144 -1.90 5.84 -6.95
C GLY A 144 -3.16 5.41 -7.69
N LYS A 145 -3.37 4.10 -7.74
CA LYS A 145 -4.47 3.50 -8.48
C LYS A 145 -5.18 2.46 -7.60
N VAL A 146 -6.51 2.53 -7.58
CA VAL A 146 -7.34 1.54 -6.89
C VAL A 146 -7.20 0.20 -7.61
N SER A 147 -6.80 -0.84 -6.89
CA SER A 147 -6.42 -2.13 -7.47
C SER A 147 -6.88 -3.29 -6.59
N GLU A 148 -7.01 -4.44 -7.23
CA GLU A 148 -7.16 -5.72 -6.52
C GLU A 148 -5.89 -6.53 -6.79
N ILE A 149 -5.23 -6.97 -5.73
CA ILE A 149 -3.99 -7.73 -5.84
C ILE A 149 -4.35 -9.20 -5.78
N THR A 150 -3.94 -9.94 -6.79
CA THR A 150 -4.30 -11.37 -6.94
C THR A 150 -3.08 -12.27 -6.85
N SER A 151 -3.34 -13.52 -6.54
CA SER A 151 -2.28 -14.53 -6.51
C SER A 151 -1.90 -14.97 -7.92
#